data_2181e9ab8eaaedec73345bb0f87a199c
#
_entry.id   2181e9ab8eaaedec73345bb0f87a199c
#
_cell.length_a   1.000
_cell.length_b   1.000
_cell.length_c   1.000
_cell.angle_alpha   90.00
_cell.angle_beta   90.00
_cell.angle_gamma   90.00
#
_symmetry.space_group_name_H-M   'P 1'
#
loop_
_entity.id
_entity.type
_entity.pdbx_description
1 polymer ?
#
loop_
_entity_poly.entity_id
_entity_poly.type
_entity_poly.pdbx_seq_one_letter_code
_entity_poly.pdbx_strand_id
1 'polypeptide(L)'
;MRKGLLLVLIVAGLLAAMAGTRWLTQPPPLRAENAPGQFDASQAKARLARVIGSSPAHPADSASSDGVRARLVAELRAAGLQPRVDDRFACNKLHKQRGVSCARVRNV
;
A
#
# COMPACT_ATOMS: atom_id res chain seq x y z
N MET A 1 33.21 -40.17 4.22
CA MET A 1 33.24 -39.01 5.15
C MET A 1 33.34 -37.65 4.46
N ARG A 2 34.12 -37.43 3.39
CA ARG A 2 34.21 -36.11 2.71
C ARG A 2 32.91 -35.58 2.10
N LYS A 3 32.05 -36.44 1.50
CA LYS A 3 30.80 -36.02 0.87
C LYS A 3 29.75 -35.51 1.88
N GLY A 4 29.69 -36.12 3.08
CA GLY A 4 28.77 -35.62 4.13
C GLY A 4 29.19 -34.28 4.71
N LEU A 5 30.46 -34.04 4.90
CA LEU A 5 30.99 -32.76 5.36
C LEU A 5 30.72 -31.64 4.35
N LEU A 6 30.89 -31.91 3.06
CA LEU A 6 30.59 -30.95 1.99
C LEU A 6 29.10 -30.55 1.97
N LEU A 7 28.23 -31.52 2.10
CA LEU A 7 26.79 -31.26 2.16
C LEU A 7 26.39 -30.39 3.37
N VAL A 8 26.96 -30.65 4.53
CA VAL A 8 26.73 -29.84 5.73
C VAL A 8 27.21 -28.40 5.53
N LEU A 9 28.38 -28.22 4.93
CA LEU A 9 28.89 -26.86 4.66
C LEU A 9 28.04 -26.10 3.65
N ILE A 10 27.52 -26.75 2.62
CA ILE A 10 26.61 -26.10 1.64
C ILE A 10 25.31 -25.69 2.33
N VAL A 11 24.71 -26.57 3.12
CA VAL A 11 23.47 -26.25 3.83
C VAL A 11 23.67 -25.11 4.83
N ALA A 12 24.77 -25.15 5.60
CA ALA A 12 25.11 -24.08 6.52
C ALA A 12 25.33 -22.73 5.81
N GLY A 13 26.00 -22.74 4.66
CA GLY A 13 26.21 -21.56 3.83
C GLY A 13 24.89 -20.97 3.29
N LEU A 14 23.98 -21.81 2.82
CA LEU A 14 22.66 -21.38 2.37
C LEU A 14 21.82 -20.79 3.51
N LEU A 15 21.82 -21.42 4.68
CA LEU A 15 21.11 -20.90 5.85
C LEU A 15 21.69 -19.56 6.30
N ALA A 16 23.00 -19.41 6.30
CA ALA A 16 23.67 -18.14 6.63
C ALA A 16 23.33 -17.04 5.61
N ALA A 17 23.31 -17.36 4.32
CA ALA A 17 22.90 -16.42 3.27
C ALA A 17 21.45 -16.00 3.42
N MET A 18 20.54 -16.93 3.69
CA MET A 18 19.12 -16.62 3.94
C MET A 18 18.94 -15.75 5.19
N ALA A 19 19.65 -16.04 6.28
CA ALA A 19 19.62 -15.21 7.48
C ALA A 19 20.17 -13.81 7.21
N GLY A 20 21.26 -13.70 6.48
CA GLY A 20 21.85 -12.42 6.10
C GLY A 20 20.94 -11.57 5.24
N THR A 21 20.31 -12.15 4.21
CA THR A 21 19.34 -11.42 3.37
C THR A 21 18.12 -10.94 4.17
N ARG A 22 17.62 -11.77 5.09
CA ARG A 22 16.50 -11.38 5.96
C ARG A 22 16.87 -10.17 6.84
N TRP A 23 18.08 -10.13 7.38
CA TRP A 23 18.57 -9.00 8.20
C TRP A 23 18.71 -7.71 7.38
N LEU A 24 19.24 -7.81 6.17
CA LEU A 24 19.44 -6.67 5.27
C LEU A 24 18.11 -6.12 4.70
N THR A 25 17.07 -6.95 4.60
CA THR A 25 15.77 -6.56 4.06
C THR A 25 14.74 -6.22 5.15
N GLN A 26 15.09 -6.38 6.42
CA GLN A 26 14.20 -5.97 7.51
C GLN A 26 14.00 -4.45 7.49
N PRO A 27 12.73 -3.99 7.47
CA PRO A 27 12.46 -2.57 7.61
C PRO A 27 12.98 -2.08 8.98
N PRO A 28 13.42 -0.83 9.08
CA PRO A 28 13.86 -0.28 10.36
C PRO A 28 12.74 -0.39 11.40
N PRO A 29 13.06 -0.58 12.68
CA PRO A 29 12.05 -0.64 13.73
C PRO A 29 11.22 0.64 13.76
N LEU A 30 9.93 0.51 14.06
CA LEU A 30 9.06 1.66 14.24
C LEU A 30 9.64 2.56 15.32
N ARG A 31 9.75 3.84 15.04
CA ARG A 31 10.20 4.81 16.04
C ARG A 31 9.16 4.91 17.15
N ALA A 32 9.61 4.87 18.41
CA ALA A 32 8.74 4.96 19.57
C ALA A 32 8.14 6.37 19.75
N GLU A 33 8.88 7.41 19.33
CA GLU A 33 8.48 8.82 19.41
C GLU A 33 8.77 9.52 18.09
N ASN A 34 7.84 10.39 17.68
CA ASN A 34 8.00 11.21 16.50
C ASN A 34 8.41 12.63 16.92
N ALA A 35 9.56 13.09 16.47
CA ALA A 35 9.95 14.47 16.64
C ALA A 35 8.99 15.40 15.87
N PRO A 36 8.76 16.64 16.37
CA PRO A 36 7.94 17.62 15.65
C PRO A 36 8.40 17.79 14.20
N GLY A 37 7.45 17.75 13.25
CA GLY A 37 7.74 17.86 11.82
C GLY A 37 8.16 16.56 11.13
N GLN A 38 8.25 15.43 11.83
CA GLN A 38 8.50 14.13 11.24
C GLN A 38 7.21 13.39 10.90
N PHE A 39 7.31 12.46 9.91
CA PHE A 39 6.18 11.62 9.53
C PHE A 39 5.82 10.65 10.67
N ASP A 40 4.57 10.71 11.10
CA ASP A 40 4.00 9.82 12.12
C ASP A 40 3.19 8.71 11.45
N ALA A 41 3.76 7.50 11.42
CA ALA A 41 3.12 6.33 10.82
C ALA A 41 1.85 5.90 11.57
N SER A 42 1.77 6.09 12.89
CA SER A 42 0.60 5.72 13.69
C SER A 42 -0.58 6.64 13.40
N GLN A 43 -0.33 7.95 13.30
CA GLN A 43 -1.34 8.92 12.90
C GLN A 43 -1.78 8.70 11.44
N ALA A 44 -0.84 8.41 10.53
CA ALA A 44 -1.16 8.11 9.14
C ALA A 44 -2.06 6.86 9.03
N LYS A 45 -1.75 5.80 9.79
CA LYS A 45 -2.59 4.60 9.89
C LYS A 45 -3.98 4.91 10.43
N ALA A 46 -4.08 5.71 11.49
CA ALA A 46 -5.36 6.11 12.07
C ALA A 46 -6.21 6.94 11.07
N ARG A 47 -5.60 7.86 10.33
CA ARG A 47 -6.26 8.63 9.28
C ARG A 47 -6.74 7.72 8.14
N LEU A 48 -5.89 6.80 7.69
CA LEU A 48 -6.27 5.82 6.67
C LEU A 48 -7.46 4.97 7.12
N ALA A 49 -7.48 4.51 8.37
CA ALA A 49 -8.58 3.75 8.92
C ALA A 49 -9.90 4.56 8.91
N ARG A 50 -9.86 5.86 9.19
CA ARG A 50 -11.06 6.74 9.08
C ARG A 50 -11.53 6.89 7.63
N VAL A 51 -10.60 7.02 6.68
CA VAL A 51 -10.92 7.13 5.25
C VAL A 51 -11.58 5.85 4.73
N ILE A 52 -10.97 4.69 5.01
CA ILE A 52 -11.52 3.40 4.58
C ILE A 52 -12.81 3.08 5.34
N GLY A 53 -12.85 3.32 6.65
CA GLY A 53 -13.96 2.98 7.52
C GLY A 53 -14.25 1.49 7.53
N SER A 54 -15.51 1.14 7.73
CA SER A 54 -16.02 -0.25 7.64
C SER A 54 -16.42 -0.64 6.22
N SER A 55 -15.98 0.12 5.21
CA SER A 55 -16.39 -0.14 3.83
C SER A 55 -15.83 -1.49 3.35
N PRO A 56 -16.68 -2.35 2.80
CA PRO A 56 -16.23 -3.57 2.09
C PRO A 56 -15.41 -3.18 0.85
N ALA A 57 -15.11 -4.13 0.00
CA ALA A 57 -14.48 -3.85 -1.28
C ALA A 57 -15.17 -2.67 -1.99
N HIS A 58 -14.40 -1.71 -2.47
CA HIS A 58 -14.89 -0.49 -3.10
C HIS A 58 -14.43 -0.40 -4.56
N PRO A 59 -15.02 -1.20 -5.45
CA PRO A 59 -14.70 -1.14 -6.87
C PRO A 59 -15.00 0.25 -7.44
N ALA A 60 -14.34 0.57 -8.55
CA ALA A 60 -14.58 1.83 -9.24
C ALA A 60 -16.08 2.02 -9.56
N ASP A 61 -16.55 3.24 -9.48
CA ASP A 61 -17.95 3.65 -9.76
C ASP A 61 -19.02 3.00 -8.86
N SER A 62 -18.64 2.58 -7.65
CA SER A 62 -19.56 2.08 -6.63
C SER A 62 -19.88 3.14 -5.56
N ALA A 63 -21.03 3.00 -4.91
CA ALA A 63 -21.41 3.83 -3.77
C ALA A 63 -20.39 3.72 -2.61
N SER A 64 -19.76 2.54 -2.43
CA SER A 64 -18.71 2.34 -1.45
C SER A 64 -17.47 3.19 -1.79
N SER A 65 -17.08 3.24 -3.06
CA SER A 65 -15.98 4.09 -3.53
C SER A 65 -16.29 5.57 -3.35
N ASP A 66 -17.53 5.98 -3.60
CA ASP A 66 -17.97 7.35 -3.37
C ASP A 66 -17.91 7.73 -1.88
N GLY A 67 -18.28 6.82 -1.00
CA GLY A 67 -18.18 7.01 0.45
C GLY A 67 -16.72 7.14 0.92
N VAL A 68 -15.81 6.31 0.43
CA VAL A 68 -14.37 6.41 0.73
C VAL A 68 -13.81 7.75 0.25
N ARG A 69 -14.16 8.16 -0.98
CA ARG A 69 -13.73 9.45 -1.54
C ARG A 69 -14.24 10.63 -0.72
N ALA A 70 -15.51 10.61 -0.31
CA ALA A 70 -16.08 11.68 0.51
C ALA A 70 -15.34 11.83 1.85
N ARG A 71 -15.00 10.71 2.51
CA ARG A 71 -14.19 10.71 3.74
C ARG A 71 -12.76 11.20 3.49
N LEU A 72 -12.13 10.82 2.39
CA LEU A 72 -10.80 11.31 2.01
C LEU A 72 -10.82 12.84 1.82
N VAL A 73 -11.78 13.37 1.08
CA VAL A 73 -11.93 14.81 0.88
C VAL A 73 -12.13 15.54 2.22
N ALA A 74 -12.92 14.97 3.13
CA ALA A 74 -13.12 15.54 4.47
C ALA A 74 -11.82 15.56 5.30
N GLU A 75 -11.05 14.47 5.30
CA GLU A 75 -9.74 14.40 6.00
C GLU A 75 -8.73 15.40 5.41
N LEU A 76 -8.69 15.56 4.09
CA LEU A 76 -7.79 16.52 3.44
C LEU A 76 -8.18 17.97 3.79
N ARG A 77 -9.47 18.28 3.80
CA ARG A 77 -9.96 19.60 4.23
C ARG A 77 -9.65 19.87 5.71
N ALA A 78 -9.82 18.88 6.58
CA ALA A 78 -9.45 19.00 7.98
C ALA A 78 -7.93 19.22 8.18
N ALA A 79 -7.11 18.78 7.24
CA ALA A 79 -5.67 19.07 7.21
C ALA A 79 -5.32 20.43 6.59
N GLY A 80 -6.32 21.28 6.24
CA GLY A 80 -6.10 22.61 5.64
C GLY A 80 -5.88 22.59 4.14
N LEU A 81 -6.04 21.45 3.48
CA LEU A 81 -5.88 21.31 2.03
C LEU A 81 -7.18 21.63 1.30
N GLN A 82 -7.08 22.00 0.04
CA GLN A 82 -8.25 22.23 -0.84
C GLN A 82 -8.28 21.15 -1.93
N PRO A 83 -8.80 19.93 -1.63
CA PRO A 83 -8.82 18.86 -2.59
C PRO A 83 -9.77 19.15 -3.74
N ARG A 84 -9.34 18.80 -4.94
CA ARG A 84 -10.14 18.88 -6.16
C ARG A 84 -10.48 17.48 -6.65
N VAL A 85 -11.75 17.26 -6.97
CA VAL A 85 -12.19 15.99 -7.55
C VAL A 85 -12.18 16.12 -9.07
N ASP A 86 -11.39 15.28 -9.73
CA ASP A 86 -11.35 15.15 -11.19
C ASP A 86 -12.21 13.94 -11.59
N ASP A 87 -13.34 14.21 -12.24
CA ASP A 87 -14.34 13.20 -12.64
C ASP A 87 -14.25 12.96 -14.14
N ARG A 88 -13.78 11.79 -14.55
CA ARG A 88 -13.57 11.44 -15.96
C ARG A 88 -14.07 10.04 -16.27
N PHE A 89 -14.49 9.86 -17.50
CA PHE A 89 -14.72 8.53 -18.06
C PHE A 89 -13.43 8.06 -18.75
N ALA A 90 -12.88 6.94 -18.28
CA ALA A 90 -11.63 6.39 -18.81
C ALA A 90 -11.85 4.99 -19.35
N CYS A 91 -11.30 4.74 -20.54
CA CYS A 91 -11.32 3.44 -21.18
C CYS A 91 -9.90 2.92 -21.39
N ASN A 92 -9.67 1.65 -21.06
CA ASN A 92 -8.40 0.97 -21.31
C ASN A 92 -8.60 -0.10 -22.37
N LYS A 93 -7.79 -0.06 -23.46
CA LYS A 93 -7.72 -1.12 -24.46
C LYS A 93 -6.78 -2.20 -23.94
N LEU A 94 -7.32 -3.35 -23.57
CA LEU A 94 -6.52 -4.52 -23.22
C LEU A 94 -5.77 -5.00 -24.48
N HIS A 95 -4.44 -4.87 -24.46
CA HIS A 95 -3.53 -4.98 -25.63
C HIS A 95 -3.57 -6.36 -26.33
N LYS A 96 -4.17 -7.40 -25.77
CA LYS A 96 -4.29 -8.75 -26.34
C LYS A 96 -5.70 -9.34 -26.28
N GLN A 97 -6.67 -8.62 -25.76
CA GLN A 97 -8.04 -9.10 -25.68
C GLN A 97 -8.96 -8.19 -26.50
N ARG A 98 -9.93 -8.78 -27.19
CA ARG A 98 -10.95 -8.05 -27.97
C ARG A 98 -11.97 -7.36 -27.08
N GLY A 99 -11.51 -6.60 -26.09
CA GLY A 99 -12.38 -5.92 -25.15
C GLY A 99 -11.84 -4.53 -24.78
N VAL A 100 -12.77 -3.61 -24.56
CA VAL A 100 -12.49 -2.30 -23.98
C VAL A 100 -13.12 -2.31 -22.60
N SER A 101 -12.32 -2.08 -21.56
CA SER A 101 -12.83 -1.87 -20.21
C SER A 101 -12.94 -0.38 -19.95
N CYS A 102 -14.12 0.09 -19.64
CA CYS A 102 -14.39 1.50 -19.35
C CYS A 102 -14.94 1.66 -17.94
N ALA A 103 -14.51 2.69 -17.23
CA ALA A 103 -15.05 3.05 -15.93
C ALA A 103 -15.07 4.57 -15.75
N ARG A 104 -16.00 5.04 -14.95
CA ARG A 104 -15.96 6.41 -14.45
C ARG A 104 -14.94 6.49 -13.33
N VAL A 105 -13.90 7.30 -13.50
CA VAL A 105 -12.80 7.48 -12.56
C VAL A 105 -12.92 8.86 -11.92
N ARG A 106 -12.92 8.89 -10.61
CA ARG A 106 -13.03 10.13 -9.81
C ARG A 106 -11.83 10.21 -8.89
N ASN A 107 -10.79 10.92 -9.32
CA ASN A 107 -9.56 11.12 -8.57
C ASN A 107 -9.68 12.37 -7.67
N VAL A 108 -8.97 12.34 -6.56
CA VAL A 108 -8.85 13.45 -5.60
C VAL A 108 -7.44 13.98 -5.62
#